data_e55c45a88d2f144014f83a937ab304d4
#
_entry.id   e55c45a88d2f144014f83a937ab304d4
#
_cell.length_a   1.000
_cell.length_b   1.000
_cell.length_c   1.000
_cell.angle_alpha   90.00
_cell.angle_beta   90.00
_cell.angle_gamma   90.00
#
_symmetry.space_group_name_H-M   'P 1'
#
loop_
_entity.id
_entity.type
_entity.pdbx_description
1 polymer ?
#
loop_
_entity_poly.entity_id
_entity_poly.type
_entity_poly.pdbx_seq_one_letter_code
_entity_poly.pdbx_strand_id
1 'polypeptide(L)'
;MLINIHEFVSFDNDKWLMYQVPDINFHTDTKTTNSAYCYAEHGRLNIFISSDWLHKPNDFKIELIKHELAHGMFGHIGFMKGKTVAQRKLFNIVADCSIHVNTANPQILEEHAGKPCTYESCNLRVLPPEFLYHKLWEAAQEKMDKFNKWVEENLNDSFWKIKPNKDADLDSQIIKDSISSNIRKAQAEGVHIPGNTLQSAGTNSGVTDVDYDYLFKKPIA
;
A
#
# COMPACT_ATOMS: atom_id res chain seq x y z
N MET A 1 -20.19 -3.26 -5.72
CA MET A 1 -20.79 -2.39 -6.77
C MET A 1 -19.68 -1.47 -7.28
N LEU A 2 -19.53 -1.34 -8.59
CA LEU A 2 -18.61 -0.37 -9.20
C LEU A 2 -19.17 1.05 -9.01
N ILE A 3 -18.30 2.02 -8.69
CA ILE A 3 -18.68 3.41 -8.47
C ILE A 3 -17.83 4.37 -9.31
N ASN A 4 -18.39 5.55 -9.58
CA ASN A 4 -17.63 6.67 -10.12
C ASN A 4 -17.03 7.46 -8.94
N ILE A 5 -15.73 7.35 -8.73
CA ILE A 5 -15.06 7.93 -7.57
C ILE A 5 -15.15 9.47 -7.54
N HIS A 6 -15.30 10.14 -8.69
CA HIS A 6 -15.44 11.59 -8.76
C HIS A 6 -16.73 12.13 -8.10
N GLU A 7 -17.73 11.27 -7.85
CA GLU A 7 -18.93 11.64 -7.10
C GLU A 7 -18.66 11.78 -5.58
N PHE A 8 -17.57 11.22 -5.11
CA PHE A 8 -17.23 11.13 -3.68
C PHE A 8 -15.95 11.87 -3.31
N VAL A 9 -15.04 12.10 -4.27
CA VAL A 9 -13.69 12.62 -4.01
C VAL A 9 -13.38 13.76 -4.98
N SER A 10 -12.93 14.92 -4.42
CA SER A 10 -12.26 15.97 -5.19
C SER A 10 -10.74 15.75 -5.17
N PHE A 11 -10.12 15.80 -6.33
CA PHE A 11 -8.67 15.65 -6.51
C PHE A 11 -7.96 16.98 -6.75
N ASP A 12 -8.58 18.12 -6.40
CA ASP A 12 -8.07 19.47 -6.73
C ASP A 12 -6.65 19.72 -6.19
N ASN A 13 -6.35 19.20 -5.00
CA ASN A 13 -5.03 19.34 -4.36
C ASN A 13 -4.04 18.22 -4.73
N ASP A 14 -4.51 17.13 -5.31
CA ASP A 14 -3.73 15.94 -5.68
C ASP A 14 -3.98 15.54 -7.14
N LYS A 15 -3.88 16.51 -8.03
CA LYS A 15 -4.20 16.37 -9.46
C LYS A 15 -3.53 15.18 -10.15
N TRP A 16 -2.36 14.76 -9.68
CA TRP A 16 -1.68 13.59 -10.24
C TRP A 16 -2.48 12.28 -10.08
N LEU A 17 -3.34 12.18 -9.05
CA LEU A 17 -4.24 11.04 -8.87
C LEU A 17 -5.28 10.95 -9.98
N MET A 18 -5.69 12.08 -10.57
CA MET A 18 -6.64 12.06 -11.69
C MET A 18 -6.11 11.29 -12.90
N TYR A 19 -4.79 11.21 -13.07
CA TYR A 19 -4.18 10.41 -14.14
C TYR A 19 -4.21 8.92 -13.85
N GLN A 20 -4.40 8.53 -12.58
CA GLN A 20 -4.49 7.12 -12.18
C GLN A 20 -5.93 6.60 -12.27
N VAL A 21 -6.90 7.44 -11.97
CA VAL A 21 -8.33 7.07 -11.87
C VAL A 21 -8.84 6.28 -13.09
N PRO A 22 -8.51 6.61 -14.35
CA PRO A 22 -9.01 5.86 -15.52
C PRO A 22 -8.59 4.38 -15.53
N ASP A 23 -7.47 4.03 -14.88
CA ASP A 23 -6.92 2.67 -14.85
C ASP A 23 -7.31 1.90 -13.59
N ILE A 24 -8.09 2.52 -12.71
CA ILE A 24 -8.54 1.94 -11.44
C ILE A 24 -10.04 1.69 -11.46
N ASN A 25 -10.44 0.52 -11.00
CA ASN A 25 -11.84 0.22 -10.72
C ASN A 25 -12.12 0.47 -9.23
N PHE A 26 -13.02 1.40 -8.93
CA PHE A 26 -13.44 1.66 -7.56
C PHE A 26 -14.73 0.91 -7.24
N HIS A 27 -14.76 0.25 -6.09
CA HIS A 27 -15.87 -0.58 -5.64
C HIS A 27 -16.32 -0.18 -4.23
N THR A 28 -17.62 -0.35 -3.96
CA THR A 28 -18.19 -0.24 -2.63
C THR A 28 -19.29 -1.25 -2.41
N ASP A 29 -19.67 -1.46 -1.17
CA ASP A 29 -20.91 -2.16 -0.79
C ASP A 29 -21.51 -1.53 0.49
N THR A 30 -22.71 -1.99 0.86
CA THR A 30 -23.42 -1.53 2.05
C THR A 30 -23.28 -2.48 3.24
N LYS A 31 -22.50 -3.55 3.11
CA LYS A 31 -22.38 -4.60 4.12
C LYS A 31 -21.10 -4.49 4.92
N THR A 32 -20.03 -4.11 4.24
CA THR A 32 -18.71 -3.95 4.84
C THR A 32 -18.60 -2.56 5.45
N THR A 33 -18.11 -2.46 6.66
CA THR A 33 -17.91 -1.19 7.38
C THR A 33 -16.45 -0.99 7.73
N ASN A 34 -16.02 0.27 7.78
CA ASN A 34 -14.68 0.67 8.23
C ASN A 34 -13.55 -0.11 7.57
N SER A 35 -13.60 -0.26 6.23
CA SER A 35 -12.61 -1.04 5.49
C SER A 35 -12.33 -0.46 4.12
N ALA A 36 -11.07 -0.54 3.72
CA ALA A 36 -10.64 -0.44 2.33
C ALA A 36 -9.62 -1.56 2.06
N TYR A 37 -9.45 -1.89 0.81
CA TYR A 37 -8.39 -2.80 0.34
C TYR A 37 -8.28 -2.73 -1.18
N CYS A 38 -7.14 -3.14 -1.71
CA CYS A 38 -6.95 -3.28 -3.14
C CYS A 38 -6.65 -4.71 -3.56
N TYR A 39 -6.89 -5.00 -4.83
CA TYR A 39 -6.52 -6.26 -5.47
C TYR A 39 -6.30 -6.06 -6.97
N ALA A 40 -5.59 -7.00 -7.60
CA ALA A 40 -5.34 -7.00 -9.02
C ALA A 40 -6.25 -8.02 -9.73
N GLU A 41 -6.86 -7.61 -10.82
CA GLU A 41 -7.65 -8.49 -11.65
C GLU A 41 -7.61 -8.01 -13.10
N HIS A 42 -7.26 -8.92 -14.03
CA HIS A 42 -7.16 -8.63 -15.47
C HIS A 42 -6.26 -7.42 -15.80
N GLY A 43 -5.13 -7.29 -15.10
CA GLY A 43 -4.18 -6.20 -15.29
C GLY A 43 -4.67 -4.84 -14.79
N ARG A 44 -5.76 -4.78 -14.02
CA ARG A 44 -6.29 -3.56 -13.42
C ARG A 44 -6.21 -3.61 -11.90
N LEU A 45 -5.93 -2.45 -11.33
CA LEU A 45 -6.06 -2.24 -9.89
C LEU A 45 -7.53 -2.01 -9.56
N ASN A 46 -8.03 -2.79 -8.60
CA ASN A 46 -9.35 -2.62 -8.03
C ASN A 46 -9.19 -2.13 -6.60
N ILE A 47 -9.84 -1.02 -6.26
CA ILE A 47 -9.84 -0.44 -4.91
C ILE A 47 -11.26 -0.53 -4.38
N PHE A 48 -11.42 -1.23 -3.27
CA PHE A 48 -12.67 -1.26 -2.50
C PHE A 48 -12.59 -0.23 -1.38
N ILE A 49 -13.68 0.54 -1.21
CA ILE A 49 -13.85 1.48 -0.10
C ILE A 49 -15.25 1.25 0.46
N SER A 50 -15.37 0.98 1.75
CA SER A 50 -16.67 0.81 2.41
C SER A 50 -17.53 2.08 2.30
N SER A 51 -18.85 1.91 2.25
CA SER A 51 -19.77 3.03 2.03
C SER A 51 -19.71 4.11 3.11
N ASP A 52 -19.44 3.75 4.36
CA ASP A 52 -19.27 4.67 5.47
C ASP A 52 -18.01 5.54 5.32
N TRP A 53 -16.93 5.02 4.70
CA TRP A 53 -15.72 5.79 4.42
C TRP A 53 -15.86 6.75 3.23
N LEU A 54 -16.74 6.46 2.29
CA LEU A 54 -17.04 7.40 1.20
C LEU A 54 -17.67 8.72 1.68
N HIS A 55 -18.24 8.75 2.87
CA HIS A 55 -18.82 9.96 3.50
C HIS A 55 -17.84 10.68 4.46
N LYS A 56 -16.62 10.19 4.62
CA LYS A 56 -15.57 10.84 5.41
C LYS A 56 -15.00 12.09 4.71
N PRO A 57 -14.26 12.97 5.42
CA PRO A 57 -13.60 14.13 4.83
C PRO A 57 -12.78 13.80 3.58
N ASN A 58 -12.62 14.78 2.69
CA ASN A 58 -11.96 14.54 1.41
C ASN A 58 -10.48 14.20 1.55
N ASP A 59 -9.76 14.82 2.48
CA ASP A 59 -8.36 14.55 2.79
C ASP A 59 -8.15 13.10 3.25
N PHE A 60 -9.02 12.58 4.12
CA PHE A 60 -8.99 11.16 4.50
C PHE A 60 -9.16 10.24 3.28
N LYS A 61 -10.13 10.53 2.41
CA LYS A 61 -10.37 9.71 1.21
C LYS A 61 -9.18 9.75 0.23
N ILE A 62 -8.56 10.90 0.09
CA ILE A 62 -7.34 11.07 -0.72
C ILE A 62 -6.19 10.22 -0.16
N GLU A 63 -5.93 10.30 1.15
CA GLU A 63 -4.85 9.53 1.77
C GLU A 63 -5.14 8.03 1.72
N LEU A 64 -6.39 7.61 1.86
CA LEU A 64 -6.81 6.23 1.68
C LEU A 64 -6.56 5.71 0.26
N ILE A 65 -6.91 6.51 -0.76
CA ILE A 65 -6.64 6.16 -2.16
C ILE A 65 -5.13 6.08 -2.42
N LYS A 66 -4.33 7.00 -1.87
CA LYS A 66 -2.87 6.95 -1.95
C LYS A 66 -2.32 5.68 -1.33
N HIS A 67 -2.86 5.27 -0.17
CA HIS A 67 -2.45 4.05 0.52
C HIS A 67 -2.70 2.81 -0.36
N GLU A 68 -3.93 2.65 -0.85
CA GLU A 68 -4.28 1.50 -1.68
C GLU A 68 -3.55 1.49 -3.04
N LEU A 69 -3.37 2.66 -3.64
CA LEU A 69 -2.59 2.81 -4.87
C LEU A 69 -1.12 2.41 -4.66
N ALA A 70 -0.55 2.72 -3.49
CA ALA A 70 0.83 2.38 -3.16
C ALA A 70 1.06 0.86 -3.10
N HIS A 71 0.09 0.06 -2.66
CA HIS A 71 0.19 -1.40 -2.76
C HIS A 71 0.38 -1.88 -4.21
N GLY A 72 -0.31 -1.25 -5.16
CA GLY A 72 -0.12 -1.52 -6.59
C GLY A 72 1.26 -1.05 -7.08
N MET A 73 1.61 0.18 -6.74
CA MET A 73 2.84 0.84 -7.17
C MET A 73 4.11 0.11 -6.70
N PHE A 74 4.11 -0.40 -5.47
CA PHE A 74 5.26 -1.14 -4.91
C PHE A 74 5.26 -2.64 -5.27
N GLY A 75 4.20 -3.14 -5.91
CA GLY A 75 4.11 -4.55 -6.30
C GLY A 75 3.76 -5.50 -5.15
N HIS A 76 3.21 -4.99 -4.06
CA HIS A 76 2.84 -5.77 -2.88
C HIS A 76 1.86 -6.90 -3.20
N ILE A 77 0.96 -6.68 -4.18
CA ILE A 77 -0.03 -7.67 -4.61
C ILE A 77 0.65 -8.93 -5.16
N GLY A 78 1.65 -8.75 -6.04
CA GLY A 78 2.43 -9.87 -6.60
C GLY A 78 3.20 -10.63 -5.52
N PHE A 79 3.82 -9.89 -4.59
CA PHE A 79 4.59 -10.49 -3.49
C PHE A 79 3.74 -11.41 -2.58
N MET A 80 2.44 -11.18 -2.50
CA MET A 80 1.52 -12.00 -1.71
C MET A 80 1.19 -13.37 -2.33
N LYS A 81 1.52 -13.58 -3.61
CA LYS A 81 1.25 -14.84 -4.31
C LYS A 81 1.94 -16.03 -3.62
N GLY A 82 1.20 -17.12 -3.47
CA GLY A 82 1.71 -18.35 -2.87
C GLY A 82 1.91 -18.33 -1.36
N LYS A 83 1.68 -17.21 -0.69
CA LYS A 83 1.85 -17.08 0.76
C LYS A 83 0.64 -17.60 1.54
N THR A 84 0.90 -18.19 2.71
CA THR A 84 -0.13 -18.59 3.67
C THR A 84 -0.83 -17.36 4.26
N VAL A 85 -1.95 -17.58 4.96
CA VAL A 85 -2.68 -16.49 5.65
C VAL A 85 -1.78 -15.76 6.66
N ALA A 86 -1.02 -16.49 7.48
CA ALA A 86 -0.12 -15.89 8.47
C ALA A 86 0.99 -15.06 7.80
N GLN A 87 1.55 -15.56 6.71
CA GLN A 87 2.55 -14.85 5.92
C GLN A 87 2.00 -13.56 5.30
N ARG A 88 0.76 -13.59 4.76
CA ARG A 88 0.12 -12.40 4.21
C ARG A 88 -0.19 -11.36 5.28
N LYS A 89 -0.63 -11.78 6.47
CA LYS A 89 -0.85 -10.86 7.61
C LYS A 89 0.43 -10.13 8.00
N LEU A 90 1.54 -10.87 8.12
CA LEU A 90 2.84 -10.26 8.41
C LEU A 90 3.26 -9.29 7.32
N PHE A 91 3.16 -9.73 6.06
CA PHE A 91 3.56 -8.87 4.94
C PHE A 91 2.72 -7.59 4.86
N ASN A 92 1.42 -7.67 5.14
CA ASN A 92 0.55 -6.50 5.21
C ASN A 92 1.10 -5.45 6.19
N ILE A 93 1.44 -5.84 7.41
CA ILE A 93 1.96 -4.92 8.44
C ILE A 93 3.23 -4.21 7.94
N VAL A 94 4.19 -4.93 7.40
CA VAL A 94 5.45 -4.32 6.95
C VAL A 94 5.28 -3.50 5.67
N ALA A 95 4.34 -3.87 4.81
CA ALA A 95 3.99 -3.13 3.60
C ALA A 95 3.36 -1.78 3.97
N ASP A 96 2.41 -1.76 4.93
CA ASP A 96 1.78 -0.53 5.42
C ASP A 96 2.79 0.41 6.06
N CYS A 97 3.72 -0.12 6.88
CA CYS A 97 4.82 0.69 7.42
C CYS A 97 5.61 1.41 6.31
N SER A 98 5.89 0.73 5.22
CA SER A 98 6.59 1.32 4.07
C SER A 98 5.76 2.38 3.34
N ILE A 99 4.46 2.15 3.18
CA ILE A 99 3.54 3.09 2.54
C ILE A 99 3.44 4.39 3.33
N HIS A 100 3.29 4.30 4.65
CA HIS A 100 3.13 5.47 5.52
C HIS A 100 4.39 6.34 5.59
N VAL A 101 5.56 5.81 5.30
CA VAL A 101 6.78 6.63 5.18
C VAL A 101 6.87 7.31 3.83
N ASN A 102 6.37 6.66 2.76
CA ASN A 102 6.67 7.06 1.40
C ASN A 102 5.53 7.79 0.68
N THR A 103 4.27 7.49 1.01
CA THR A 103 3.15 7.89 0.14
C THR A 103 1.96 8.48 0.89
N ALA A 104 1.41 7.78 1.89
CA ALA A 104 0.19 8.19 2.60
C ALA A 104 0.52 8.83 3.94
N ASN A 105 -0.26 9.85 4.32
CA ASN A 105 -0.10 10.52 5.61
C ASN A 105 -0.80 9.72 6.73
N PRO A 106 -0.03 9.10 7.66
CA PRO A 106 -0.62 8.27 8.70
C PRO A 106 -1.49 9.05 9.69
N GLN A 107 -1.20 10.33 9.96
CA GLN A 107 -1.96 11.13 10.91
C GLN A 107 -3.40 11.36 10.42
N ILE A 108 -3.57 11.66 9.13
CA ILE A 108 -4.90 11.84 8.54
C ILE A 108 -5.70 10.53 8.55
N LEU A 109 -5.03 9.41 8.28
CA LEU A 109 -5.69 8.11 8.34
C LEU A 109 -6.08 7.71 9.77
N GLU A 110 -5.27 8.05 10.77
CA GLU A 110 -5.52 7.72 12.18
C GLU A 110 -6.82 8.31 12.70
N GLU A 111 -7.16 9.54 12.29
CA GLU A 111 -8.37 10.23 12.74
C GLU A 111 -9.67 9.47 12.44
N HIS A 112 -9.66 8.62 11.41
CA HIS A 112 -10.88 7.95 10.94
C HIS A 112 -10.80 6.43 10.83
N ALA A 113 -9.59 5.88 10.64
CA ALA A 113 -9.35 4.46 10.44
C ALA A 113 -8.70 3.76 11.64
N GLY A 114 -8.34 4.52 12.68
CA GLY A 114 -7.59 4.01 13.83
C GLY A 114 -6.08 4.04 13.60
N LYS A 115 -5.31 3.57 14.60
CA LYS A 115 -3.85 3.67 14.61
C LYS A 115 -3.23 2.98 13.39
N PRO A 116 -2.51 3.70 12.52
CA PRO A 116 -1.89 3.11 11.34
C PRO A 116 -0.65 2.29 11.71
N CYS A 117 -0.33 1.29 10.89
CA CYS A 117 0.95 0.61 10.96
C CYS A 117 2.05 1.52 10.45
N THR A 118 2.92 1.98 11.34
CA THR A 118 4.17 2.67 11.00
C THR A 118 5.34 1.89 11.56
N TYR A 119 6.56 2.16 11.08
CA TYR A 119 7.75 1.53 11.65
C TYR A 119 7.87 1.80 13.16
N GLU A 120 7.53 3.01 13.60
CA GLU A 120 7.53 3.38 15.01
C GLU A 120 6.44 2.65 15.79
N SER A 121 5.19 2.68 15.32
CA SER A 121 4.05 2.06 16.02
C SER A 121 4.19 0.54 16.15
N CYS A 122 4.83 -0.10 15.19
CA CYS A 122 5.10 -1.54 15.17
C CYS A 122 6.45 -1.90 15.82
N ASN A 123 7.22 -0.91 16.30
CA ASN A 123 8.57 -1.10 16.84
C ASN A 123 9.51 -1.83 15.86
N LEU A 124 9.45 -1.43 14.59
CA LEU A 124 10.24 -1.99 13.50
C LEU A 124 11.29 -1.00 13.02
N ARG A 125 12.34 -1.52 12.39
CA ARG A 125 13.33 -0.69 11.70
C ARG A 125 12.86 -0.34 10.29
N VAL A 126 13.26 0.84 9.82
CA VAL A 126 13.02 1.24 8.43
C VAL A 126 13.89 0.39 7.52
N LEU A 127 13.25 -0.55 6.84
CA LEU A 127 13.86 -1.49 5.89
C LEU A 127 12.87 -1.75 4.75
N PRO A 128 13.32 -2.19 3.57
CA PRO A 128 12.43 -2.64 2.50
C PRO A 128 11.46 -3.71 3.01
N PRO A 129 10.16 -3.64 2.67
CA PRO A 129 9.14 -4.50 3.26
C PRO A 129 9.39 -6.00 3.00
N GLU A 130 9.86 -6.37 1.82
CA GLU A 130 10.17 -7.76 1.50
C GLU A 130 11.31 -8.31 2.37
N PHE A 131 12.35 -7.51 2.57
CA PHE A 131 13.48 -7.89 3.41
C PHE A 131 13.06 -8.02 4.88
N LEU A 132 12.32 -7.03 5.40
CA LEU A 132 11.80 -7.05 6.77
C LEU A 132 10.87 -8.24 7.00
N TYR A 133 10.01 -8.53 6.01
CA TYR A 133 9.14 -9.71 6.03
C TYR A 133 9.94 -11.00 6.20
N HIS A 134 10.97 -11.23 5.38
CA HIS A 134 11.79 -12.44 5.46
C HIS A 134 12.48 -12.58 6.83
N LYS A 135 13.07 -11.51 7.31
CA LYS A 135 13.73 -11.50 8.64
C LYS A 135 12.77 -11.81 9.78
N LEU A 136 11.58 -11.19 9.77
CA LEU A 136 10.58 -11.42 10.82
C LEU A 136 9.99 -12.82 10.72
N TRP A 137 9.78 -13.33 9.50
CA TRP A 137 9.25 -14.68 9.30
C TRP A 137 10.24 -15.76 9.75
N GLU A 138 11.52 -15.62 9.46
CA GLU A 138 12.58 -16.51 9.95
C GLU A 138 12.63 -16.52 11.47
N ALA A 139 12.65 -15.34 12.10
CA ALA A 139 12.65 -15.24 13.56
C ALA A 139 11.35 -15.76 14.22
N ALA A 140 10.22 -15.70 13.51
CA ALA A 140 8.92 -16.16 14.00
C ALA A 140 8.84 -17.69 14.13
N GLN A 141 9.56 -18.43 13.31
CA GLN A 141 9.53 -19.91 13.34
C GLN A 141 10.00 -20.48 14.67
N GLU A 142 10.84 -19.74 15.39
CA GLU A 142 11.32 -20.14 16.71
C GLU A 142 10.35 -19.79 17.88
N LYS A 143 9.45 -18.85 17.66
CA LYS A 143 8.58 -18.27 18.71
C LYS A 143 7.17 -17.96 18.20
N MET A 144 6.55 -18.90 17.52
CA MET A 144 5.32 -18.71 16.75
C MET A 144 4.16 -18.11 17.58
N ASP A 145 3.97 -18.50 18.83
CA ASP A 145 2.86 -17.99 19.66
C ASP A 145 2.98 -16.49 19.96
N LYS A 146 4.20 -16.05 20.31
CA LYS A 146 4.46 -14.61 20.55
C LYS A 146 4.34 -13.79 19.27
N PHE A 147 4.77 -14.38 18.17
CA PHE A 147 4.66 -13.77 16.86
C PHE A 147 3.21 -13.61 16.41
N ASN A 148 2.39 -14.65 16.53
CA ASN A 148 0.97 -14.59 16.18
C ASN A 148 0.24 -13.51 16.97
N LYS A 149 0.52 -13.40 18.27
CA LYS A 149 -0.04 -12.35 19.12
C LYS A 149 0.38 -10.95 18.62
N TRP A 150 1.67 -10.75 18.33
CA TRP A 150 2.15 -9.48 17.81
C TRP A 150 1.51 -9.12 16.46
N VAL A 151 1.32 -10.10 15.56
CA VAL A 151 0.64 -9.91 14.28
C VAL A 151 -0.80 -9.43 14.49
N GLU A 152 -1.57 -10.10 15.37
CA GLU A 152 -2.96 -9.71 15.64
C GLU A 152 -3.08 -8.31 16.27
N GLU A 153 -2.14 -7.93 17.12
CA GLU A 153 -2.10 -6.61 17.77
C GLU A 153 -1.78 -5.46 16.80
N ASN A 154 -1.08 -5.74 15.68
CA ASN A 154 -0.64 -4.73 14.72
C ASN A 154 -1.36 -4.80 13.36
N LEU A 155 -2.30 -5.74 13.18
CA LEU A 155 -2.98 -5.93 11.92
C LEU A 155 -4.22 -5.04 11.81
N ASN A 156 -4.12 -3.93 11.08
CA ASN A 156 -5.20 -2.96 10.94
C ASN A 156 -5.92 -3.01 9.59
N ASP A 157 -5.22 -3.39 8.54
CA ASP A 157 -5.73 -3.40 7.18
C ASP A 157 -6.34 -4.75 6.79
N SER A 158 -7.13 -4.76 5.72
CA SER A 158 -7.81 -5.93 5.15
C SER A 158 -7.12 -6.52 3.93
N PHE A 159 -6.08 -5.90 3.42
CA PHE A 159 -5.35 -6.32 2.21
C PHE A 159 -4.91 -7.78 2.25
N TRP A 160 -4.46 -8.29 3.41
CA TRP A 160 -4.06 -9.68 3.59
C TRP A 160 -5.17 -10.71 3.32
N LYS A 161 -6.45 -10.30 3.38
CA LYS A 161 -7.61 -11.17 3.12
C LYS A 161 -7.71 -11.53 1.64
N ILE A 162 -7.19 -10.69 0.77
CA ILE A 162 -7.21 -10.91 -0.66
C ILE A 162 -6.27 -12.06 -1.00
N LYS A 163 -6.80 -13.09 -1.64
CA LYS A 163 -6.00 -14.18 -2.17
C LYS A 163 -5.59 -13.82 -3.60
N PRO A 164 -4.30 -13.55 -3.85
CA PRO A 164 -3.85 -13.27 -5.20
C PRO A 164 -4.23 -14.38 -6.17
N ASN A 165 -4.67 -14.01 -7.36
CA ASN A 165 -4.99 -14.95 -8.43
C ASN A 165 -3.72 -15.58 -9.02
N LYS A 166 -3.90 -16.53 -9.96
CA LYS A 166 -2.76 -17.20 -10.60
C LYS A 166 -1.87 -16.29 -11.42
N ASP A 167 -2.40 -15.18 -11.91
CA ASP A 167 -1.73 -14.21 -12.78
C ASP A 167 -1.25 -12.96 -11.98
N ALA A 168 -1.25 -13.02 -10.63
CA ALA A 168 -0.97 -11.88 -9.76
C ALA A 168 0.39 -11.20 -10.03
N ASP A 169 1.41 -11.95 -10.45
CA ASP A 169 2.72 -11.36 -10.79
C ASP A 169 2.61 -10.52 -12.08
N LEU A 170 1.93 -11.05 -13.10
CA LEU A 170 1.69 -10.33 -14.36
C LEU A 170 0.79 -9.11 -14.13
N ASP A 171 -0.32 -9.29 -13.43
CA ASP A 171 -1.22 -8.19 -13.06
C ASP A 171 -0.49 -7.10 -12.28
N SER A 172 0.35 -7.49 -11.33
CA SER A 172 1.15 -6.57 -10.52
C SER A 172 2.13 -5.76 -11.38
N GLN A 173 2.79 -6.41 -12.36
CA GLN A 173 3.72 -5.70 -13.25
C GLN A 173 2.97 -4.73 -14.17
N ILE A 174 1.85 -5.13 -14.75
CA ILE A 174 1.01 -4.27 -15.58
C ILE A 174 0.55 -3.04 -14.79
N ILE A 175 0.10 -3.23 -13.56
CA ILE A 175 -0.33 -2.13 -12.68
C ILE A 175 0.82 -1.16 -12.40
N LYS A 176 2.01 -1.67 -12.05
CA LYS A 176 3.20 -0.82 -11.81
C LYS A 176 3.57 0.00 -13.05
N ASP A 177 3.56 -0.61 -14.22
CA ASP A 177 3.89 0.05 -15.48
C ASP A 177 2.85 1.11 -15.83
N SER A 178 1.56 0.83 -15.62
CA SER A 178 0.47 1.78 -15.81
C SER A 178 0.62 2.99 -14.87
N ILE A 179 0.80 2.76 -13.57
CA ILE A 179 0.99 3.83 -12.57
C ILE A 179 2.20 4.70 -12.96
N SER A 180 3.33 4.09 -13.29
CA SER A 180 4.55 4.81 -13.68
C SER A 180 4.35 5.63 -14.95
N SER A 181 3.63 5.10 -15.93
CA SER A 181 3.29 5.80 -17.17
C SER A 181 2.42 7.03 -16.89
N ASN A 182 1.40 6.88 -16.07
CA ASN A 182 0.49 7.96 -15.69
C ASN A 182 1.20 9.07 -14.90
N ILE A 183 2.14 8.71 -14.02
CA ILE A 183 2.99 9.68 -13.30
C ILE A 183 3.83 10.49 -14.30
N ARG A 184 4.49 9.83 -15.27
CA ARG A 184 5.29 10.53 -16.30
C ARG A 184 4.42 11.45 -17.15
N LYS A 185 3.21 11.03 -17.50
CA LYS A 185 2.26 11.86 -18.23
C LYS A 185 1.88 13.11 -17.44
N ALA A 186 1.51 12.97 -16.17
CA ALA A 186 1.21 14.09 -15.30
C ALA A 186 2.39 15.07 -15.19
N GLN A 187 3.63 14.56 -15.06
CA GLN A 187 4.84 15.39 -15.04
C GLN A 187 5.02 16.17 -16.35
N ALA A 188 4.82 15.51 -17.49
CA ALA A 188 4.96 16.16 -18.81
C ALA A 188 3.92 17.29 -19.01
N GLU A 189 2.78 17.20 -18.36
CA GLU A 189 1.73 18.24 -18.35
C GLU A 189 1.94 19.30 -17.24
N GLY A 190 3.07 19.26 -16.52
CA GLY A 190 3.43 20.25 -15.48
C GLY A 190 2.69 20.05 -14.14
N VAL A 191 2.05 18.91 -13.93
CA VAL A 191 1.39 18.61 -12.67
C VAL A 191 2.42 18.31 -11.59
N HIS A 192 2.30 18.95 -10.43
CA HIS A 192 3.16 18.66 -9.29
C HIS A 192 2.91 17.24 -8.76
N ILE A 193 3.99 16.49 -8.58
CA ILE A 193 3.98 15.16 -7.99
C ILE A 193 4.90 15.17 -6.78
N PRO A 194 4.44 14.71 -5.60
CA PRO A 194 5.29 14.63 -4.41
C PRO A 194 6.58 13.83 -4.69
N GLY A 195 7.73 14.32 -4.20
CA GLY A 195 9.03 13.72 -4.48
C GLY A 195 9.17 12.26 -4.05
N ASN A 196 8.57 11.90 -2.91
CA ASN A 196 8.51 10.51 -2.44
C ASN A 196 7.70 9.59 -3.37
N THR A 197 6.63 10.09 -3.98
CA THR A 197 5.84 9.36 -4.99
C THR A 197 6.67 9.09 -6.25
N LEU A 198 7.45 10.07 -6.71
CA LEU A 198 8.36 9.91 -7.86
C LEU A 198 9.42 8.85 -7.59
N GLN A 199 10.04 8.90 -6.43
CA GLN A 199 11.05 7.93 -6.02
C GLN A 199 10.47 6.52 -5.96
N SER A 200 9.30 6.37 -5.37
CA SER A 200 8.60 5.09 -5.21
C SER A 200 8.17 4.49 -6.55
N ALA A 201 7.78 5.32 -7.52
CA ALA A 201 7.40 4.86 -8.85
C ALA A 201 8.59 4.48 -9.76
N GLY A 202 9.83 4.58 -9.24
CA GLY A 202 11.04 4.29 -10.02
C GLY A 202 11.27 5.26 -11.19
N THR A 203 10.63 6.43 -11.15
CA THR A 203 10.76 7.46 -12.20
C THR A 203 11.98 8.34 -12.01
N ASN A 204 12.62 8.29 -10.83
CA ASN A 204 13.92 8.88 -10.59
C ASN A 204 15.01 7.86 -10.94
N SER A 205 15.68 8.05 -12.06
CA SER A 205 16.82 7.25 -12.51
C SER A 205 18.09 7.41 -11.67
N GLY A 206 17.99 7.88 -10.43
CA GLY A 206 19.12 8.25 -9.58
C GLY A 206 19.25 7.49 -8.26
N VAL A 207 18.42 6.51 -7.95
CA VAL A 207 18.66 5.63 -6.80
C VAL A 207 19.42 4.41 -7.29
N THR A 208 20.71 4.63 -7.51
CA THR A 208 21.69 3.56 -7.57
C THR A 208 21.87 3.00 -6.16
N ASP A 209 21.89 1.69 -6.08
CA ASP A 209 22.40 0.86 -4.98
C ASP A 209 22.17 1.43 -3.56
N VAL A 210 21.10 0.98 -2.95
CA VAL A 210 21.02 1.05 -1.48
C VAL A 210 22.23 0.25 -0.96
N ASP A 211 23.14 0.96 -0.30
CA ASP A 211 24.29 0.32 0.37
C ASP A 211 23.77 -0.59 1.47
N TYR A 212 23.51 -1.84 1.13
CA TYR A 212 23.02 -2.86 2.04
C TYR A 212 23.98 -3.09 3.20
N ASP A 213 25.28 -2.86 3.03
CA ASP A 213 26.30 -3.02 4.08
C ASP A 213 26.12 -1.97 5.20
N TYR A 214 25.63 -0.77 4.88
CA TYR A 214 25.33 0.25 5.90
C TYR A 214 24.15 -0.16 6.80
N LEU A 215 23.15 -0.82 6.24
CA LEU A 215 21.96 -1.29 6.98
C LEU A 215 22.27 -2.44 7.94
N PHE A 216 23.34 -3.22 7.68
CA PHE A 216 23.72 -4.38 8.49
C PHE A 216 24.67 -4.08 9.64
N LYS A 217 25.25 -2.88 9.72
CA LYS A 217 26.30 -2.54 10.73
C LYS A 217 25.77 -2.20 12.13
N LYS A 218 24.47 -2.13 12.34
CA LYS A 218 23.90 -1.91 13.69
C LYS A 218 23.21 -3.17 14.20
N PRO A 219 23.58 -3.67 15.42
CA PRO A 219 22.92 -4.83 16.00
C PRO A 219 21.44 -4.57 16.19
N ILE A 220 20.64 -5.61 15.93
CA ILE A 220 19.21 -5.64 16.24
C ILE A 220 19.11 -5.73 17.76
N ALA A 221 18.65 -4.66 18.42
CA ALA A 221 18.37 -4.67 19.85
C ALA A 221 17.11 -5.49 20.13
#